data_487c549860dd8aee82c316977902b3e1
#
_entry.id   487c549860dd8aee82c316977902b3e1
#
_cell.length_a   1.000
_cell.length_b   1.000
_cell.length_c   1.000
_cell.angle_alpha   90.00
_cell.angle_beta   90.00
_cell.angle_gamma   90.00
#
_symmetry.space_group_name_H-M   'P 1'
#
loop_
_entity.id
_entity.type
_entity.pdbx_description
1 polymer ?
#
loop_
_entity_poly.entity_id
_entity_poly.type
_entity_poly.pdbx_seq_one_letter_code
_entity_poly.pdbx_strand_id
1 'polypeptide(L)'
;MIFLICPLIAIVAVIVYDLVRWKGVDLETFLKCLLWSMISLLVALGIWLGVACFNPKIDVISTETCEISALADNARYSGCVSGSVFLVQSRVNETLKYSYMYKVDGKGFGFKEVTASQCYINYSTDSPHIRIDHYDYANDFLRWLFPNVYETEYIFYIPETAQVIDDFTIDFN
;
A
#
# COMPACT_ATOMS: atom_id res chain seq x y z
N MET A 1 7.10 4.22 -13.60
CA MET A 1 7.60 3.26 -14.61
C MET A 1 7.44 3.76 -16.04
N ILE A 2 6.29 4.25 -16.44
CA ILE A 2 6.02 4.76 -17.79
C ILE A 2 6.99 5.88 -18.25
N PHE A 3 7.35 6.81 -17.35
CA PHE A 3 8.27 7.90 -17.65
C PHE A 3 9.67 7.46 -18.09
N LEU A 4 10.05 6.23 -17.73
CA LEU A 4 11.35 5.63 -18.15
C LEU A 4 11.21 4.76 -19.39
N ILE A 5 10.08 4.05 -19.53
CA ILE A 5 9.87 3.10 -20.63
C ILE A 5 9.64 3.82 -21.96
N CYS A 6 8.78 4.83 -22.00
CA CYS A 6 8.46 5.54 -23.24
C CYS A 6 9.68 6.22 -23.91
N PRO A 7 10.52 7.00 -23.20
CA PRO A 7 11.71 7.58 -23.80
C PRO A 7 12.72 6.52 -24.21
N LEU A 8 12.86 5.42 -23.47
CA LEU A 8 13.76 4.33 -23.82
C LEU A 8 13.35 3.66 -25.14
N ILE A 9 12.06 3.36 -25.33
CA ILE A 9 11.53 2.80 -26.57
C ILE A 9 11.78 3.75 -27.74
N ALA A 10 11.55 5.06 -27.56
CA ALA A 10 11.76 6.05 -28.60
C ALA A 10 13.25 6.13 -29.02
N ILE A 11 14.17 6.11 -28.05
CA ILE A 11 15.62 6.11 -28.31
C ILE A 11 16.04 4.86 -29.10
N VAL A 12 15.59 3.67 -28.61
CA VAL A 12 15.92 2.39 -29.28
C VAL A 12 15.36 2.37 -30.70
N ALA A 13 14.14 2.83 -30.92
CA ALA A 13 13.53 2.86 -32.26
C ALA A 13 14.32 3.74 -33.23
N VAL A 14 14.81 4.92 -32.81
CA VAL A 14 15.64 5.80 -33.65
C VAL A 14 17.00 5.19 -33.95
N ILE A 15 17.65 4.60 -32.93
CA ILE A 15 18.95 3.93 -33.12
C ILE A 15 18.82 2.76 -34.11
N VAL A 16 17.81 1.92 -33.96
CA VAL A 16 17.55 0.79 -34.84
C VAL A 16 17.27 1.27 -36.27
N TYR A 17 16.46 2.32 -36.43
CA TYR A 17 16.15 2.90 -37.73
C TYR A 17 17.42 3.39 -38.46
N ASP A 18 18.33 4.10 -37.79
CA ASP A 18 19.55 4.63 -38.38
C ASP A 18 20.58 3.53 -38.61
N LEU A 19 20.70 2.53 -37.77
CA LEU A 19 21.53 1.33 -38.00
C LEU A 19 21.07 0.57 -39.24
N VAL A 20 19.76 0.38 -39.44
CA VAL A 20 19.23 -0.28 -40.64
C VAL A 20 19.52 0.52 -41.90
N ARG A 21 19.60 1.84 -41.81
CA ARG A 21 20.02 2.71 -42.92
C ARG A 21 21.53 2.81 -43.17
N TRP A 22 22.38 2.15 -42.39
CA TRP A 22 23.84 2.18 -42.50
C TRP A 22 24.49 3.58 -42.40
N LYS A 23 23.80 4.51 -41.69
CA LYS A 23 24.33 5.88 -41.55
C LYS A 23 25.21 6.08 -40.31
N GLY A 24 25.28 5.11 -39.41
CA GLY A 24 25.99 5.27 -38.15
C GLY A 24 25.27 6.27 -37.18
N VAL A 25 25.79 6.38 -35.97
CA VAL A 25 25.26 7.34 -34.96
C VAL A 25 26.06 8.64 -35.11
N ASP A 26 25.51 9.60 -35.83
CA ASP A 26 26.04 10.95 -35.99
C ASP A 26 25.27 11.97 -35.14
N LEU A 27 25.63 13.25 -35.25
CA LEU A 27 24.99 14.35 -34.53
C LEU A 27 23.50 14.46 -34.87
N GLU A 28 23.13 14.19 -36.13
CA GLU A 28 21.71 14.23 -36.55
C GLU A 28 20.91 13.15 -35.89
N THR A 29 21.42 11.93 -35.76
CA THR A 29 20.80 10.82 -35.05
C THR A 29 20.68 11.14 -33.59
N PHE A 30 21.69 11.71 -32.95
CA PHE A 30 21.60 12.12 -31.53
C PHE A 30 20.52 13.17 -31.32
N LEU A 31 20.41 14.19 -32.15
CA LEU A 31 19.37 15.22 -32.06
C LEU A 31 17.95 14.64 -32.26
N LYS A 32 17.78 13.69 -33.18
CA LYS A 32 16.53 12.97 -33.39
C LYS A 32 16.14 12.16 -32.15
N CYS A 33 17.08 11.43 -31.56
CA CYS A 33 16.85 10.69 -30.33
C CYS A 33 16.40 11.61 -29.20
N LEU A 34 17.04 12.73 -29.04
CA LEU A 34 16.71 13.71 -28.01
C LEU A 34 15.31 14.32 -28.22
N LEU A 35 14.97 14.67 -29.45
CA LEU A 35 13.66 15.19 -29.80
C LEU A 35 12.54 14.17 -29.53
N TRP A 36 12.70 12.93 -29.99
CA TRP A 36 11.73 11.87 -29.78
C TRP A 36 11.59 11.50 -28.29
N SER A 37 12.69 11.52 -27.54
CA SER A 37 12.67 11.33 -26.09
C SER A 37 11.86 12.44 -25.39
N MET A 38 12.03 13.70 -25.77
CA MET A 38 11.24 14.81 -25.22
C MET A 38 9.75 14.69 -25.56
N ILE A 39 9.42 14.35 -26.80
CA ILE A 39 8.02 14.14 -27.22
C ILE A 39 7.39 13.01 -26.43
N SER A 40 8.06 11.87 -26.27
CA SER A 40 7.52 10.74 -25.52
C SER A 40 7.35 11.05 -24.04
N LEU A 41 8.24 11.87 -23.45
CA LEU A 41 8.10 12.35 -22.08
C LEU A 41 6.86 13.25 -21.91
N LEU A 42 6.63 14.16 -22.86
CA LEU A 42 5.45 15.02 -22.87
C LEU A 42 4.15 14.23 -23.01
N VAL A 43 4.13 13.21 -23.86
CA VAL A 43 2.98 12.30 -24.01
C VAL A 43 2.73 11.53 -22.71
N ALA A 44 3.78 10.99 -22.08
CA ALA A 44 3.67 10.28 -20.81
C ALA A 44 3.15 11.20 -19.69
N LEU A 45 3.62 12.45 -19.65
CA LEU A 45 3.13 13.46 -18.70
C LEU A 45 1.66 13.80 -18.96
N GLY A 46 1.26 13.94 -20.22
CA GLY A 46 -0.13 14.19 -20.61
C GLY A 46 -1.08 13.04 -20.19
N ILE A 47 -0.65 11.79 -20.37
CA ILE A 47 -1.40 10.62 -19.92
C ILE A 47 -1.53 10.65 -18.38
N TRP A 48 -0.44 10.91 -17.68
CA TRP A 48 -0.45 10.96 -16.22
C TRP A 48 -1.36 12.06 -15.68
N LEU A 49 -1.29 13.27 -16.23
CA LEU A 49 -2.19 14.38 -15.89
C LEU A 49 -3.65 14.04 -16.22
N GLY A 50 -3.90 13.42 -17.37
CA GLY A 50 -5.23 12.98 -17.74
C GLY A 50 -5.82 12.01 -16.72
N VAL A 51 -5.06 10.98 -16.31
CA VAL A 51 -5.50 10.04 -15.28
C VAL A 51 -5.76 10.74 -13.95
N ALA A 52 -4.89 11.65 -13.53
CA ALA A 52 -5.06 12.40 -12.29
C ALA A 52 -6.29 13.33 -12.30
N CYS A 53 -6.60 13.95 -13.46
CA CYS A 53 -7.74 14.87 -13.60
C CYS A 53 -9.09 14.15 -13.72
N PHE A 54 -9.13 12.97 -14.32
CA PHE A 54 -10.38 12.21 -14.52
C PHE A 54 -10.84 11.45 -13.28
N ASN A 55 -10.06 11.46 -12.18
CA ASN A 55 -10.36 10.79 -10.92
C ASN A 55 -10.91 9.37 -11.16
N PRO A 56 -10.09 8.45 -11.66
CA PRO A 56 -10.55 7.13 -12.06
C PRO A 56 -11.13 6.39 -10.86
N LYS A 57 -12.16 5.62 -11.12
CA LYS A 57 -12.85 4.84 -10.10
C LYS A 57 -11.88 3.90 -9.41
N ILE A 58 -11.83 3.98 -8.08
CA ILE A 58 -11.07 3.09 -7.20
C ILE A 58 -12.04 2.07 -6.64
N ASP A 59 -11.62 0.84 -6.55
CA ASP A 59 -12.42 -0.24 -5.99
C ASP A 59 -11.56 -1.14 -5.11
N VAL A 60 -12.21 -1.90 -4.23
CA VAL A 60 -11.56 -2.96 -3.46
C VAL A 60 -11.32 -4.13 -4.41
N ILE A 61 -10.06 -4.43 -4.69
CA ILE A 61 -9.68 -5.52 -5.61
C ILE A 61 -9.50 -6.87 -4.91
N SER A 62 -9.14 -6.83 -3.64
CA SER A 62 -9.05 -8.04 -2.81
C SER A 62 -9.33 -7.72 -1.36
N THR A 63 -9.98 -8.66 -0.68
CA THR A 63 -10.25 -8.59 0.75
C THR A 63 -9.68 -9.84 1.39
N GLU A 64 -8.84 -9.65 2.40
CA GLU A 64 -8.31 -10.72 3.24
C GLU A 64 -8.93 -10.63 4.62
N THR A 65 -9.26 -11.77 5.23
CA THR A 65 -9.75 -11.83 6.60
C THR A 65 -8.85 -12.74 7.43
N CYS A 66 -8.34 -12.23 8.54
CA CYS A 66 -7.48 -12.98 9.44
C CYS A 66 -8.06 -12.93 10.86
N GLU A 67 -8.04 -14.08 11.55
CA GLU A 67 -8.36 -14.11 12.99
C GLU A 67 -7.28 -13.37 13.78
N ILE A 68 -7.70 -12.52 14.72
CA ILE A 68 -6.81 -11.87 15.66
C ILE A 68 -6.99 -12.46 17.04
N SER A 69 -5.90 -12.49 17.80
CA SER A 69 -5.90 -12.96 19.18
C SER A 69 -5.63 -11.82 20.14
N ALA A 70 -6.15 -11.94 21.35
CA ALA A 70 -5.81 -10.99 22.38
C ALA A 70 -4.32 -11.05 22.69
N LEU A 71 -3.70 -9.88 22.80
CA LEU A 71 -2.31 -9.73 23.26
C LEU A 71 -2.18 -10.06 24.74
N ALA A 72 -3.23 -9.75 25.51
CA ALA A 72 -3.36 -10.13 26.91
C ALA A 72 -4.83 -10.37 27.25
N ASP A 73 -5.09 -11.50 27.90
CA ASP A 73 -6.41 -11.81 28.43
C ASP A 73 -6.52 -11.34 29.89
N ASN A 74 -7.65 -10.71 30.23
CA ASN A 74 -7.91 -10.20 31.59
C ASN A 74 -6.81 -9.31 32.16
N ALA A 75 -6.19 -8.49 31.31
CA ALA A 75 -5.21 -7.52 31.76
C ALA A 75 -5.84 -6.55 32.76
N ARG A 76 -5.40 -6.58 34.01
CA ARG A 76 -5.76 -5.62 35.03
C ARG A 76 -4.84 -4.42 34.86
N TYR A 77 -5.31 -3.39 34.22
CA TYR A 77 -4.64 -2.11 34.24
C TYR A 77 -4.97 -1.35 35.53
N SER A 78 -3.96 -0.70 36.05
CA SER A 78 -3.95 0.20 37.21
C SER A 78 -5.29 0.88 37.48
N GLY A 79 -6.21 0.17 38.10
CA GLY A 79 -7.33 0.76 38.80
C GLY A 79 -8.74 0.45 38.32
N CYS A 80 -9.08 0.00 37.14
CA CYS A 80 -10.48 0.03 36.78
C CYS A 80 -11.10 -1.01 35.84
N VAL A 81 -10.43 -1.62 34.88
CA VAL A 81 -11.18 -2.46 33.90
C VAL A 81 -10.44 -3.76 33.59
N SER A 82 -11.17 -4.88 33.75
CA SER A 82 -10.73 -6.19 33.24
C SER A 82 -11.27 -6.38 31.83
N GLY A 83 -10.40 -6.54 30.85
CA GLY A 83 -10.78 -6.79 29.46
C GLY A 83 -9.63 -7.40 28.68
N SER A 84 -9.94 -7.98 27.53
CA SER A 84 -8.93 -8.50 26.62
C SER A 84 -8.36 -7.37 25.75
N VAL A 85 -7.04 -7.31 25.62
CA VAL A 85 -6.33 -6.31 24.82
C VAL A 85 -6.06 -6.90 23.44
N PHE A 86 -6.65 -6.34 22.40
CA PHE A 86 -6.43 -6.77 21.02
C PHE A 86 -5.48 -5.84 20.25
N LEU A 87 -5.48 -4.55 20.61
CA LEU A 87 -4.71 -3.52 19.92
C LEU A 87 -3.88 -2.74 20.92
N VAL A 88 -2.61 -2.55 20.60
CA VAL A 88 -1.72 -1.66 21.33
C VAL A 88 -1.36 -0.50 20.42
N GLN A 89 -1.62 0.70 20.91
CA GLN A 89 -1.27 1.94 20.23
C GLN A 89 0.14 2.37 20.65
N SER A 90 0.99 2.65 19.70
CA SER A 90 2.33 3.17 19.92
C SER A 90 2.61 4.35 19.01
N ARG A 91 3.51 5.24 19.43
CA ARG A 91 3.94 6.36 18.60
C ARG A 91 5.41 6.18 18.22
N VAL A 92 5.65 6.03 16.91
CA VAL A 92 7.01 5.88 16.38
C VAL A 92 7.27 7.02 15.40
N ASN A 93 8.27 7.87 15.69
CA ASN A 93 8.62 9.04 14.87
C ASN A 93 7.39 9.91 14.52
N GLU A 94 6.62 10.28 15.54
CA GLU A 94 5.40 11.09 15.44
C GLU A 94 4.20 10.40 14.72
N THR A 95 4.40 9.21 14.15
CA THR A 95 3.36 8.43 13.49
C THR A 95 2.71 7.48 14.49
N LEU A 96 1.40 7.56 14.60
CA LEU A 96 0.60 6.66 15.42
C LEU A 96 0.45 5.31 14.71
N LYS A 97 0.72 4.23 15.43
CA LYS A 97 0.63 2.85 14.93
C LYS A 97 -0.18 1.98 15.85
N TYR A 98 -0.87 0.99 15.28
CA TYR A 98 -1.49 -0.10 16.02
C TYR A 98 -0.70 -1.39 15.81
N SER A 99 -0.39 -2.07 16.92
CA SER A 99 0.21 -3.40 16.93
C SER A 99 -0.84 -4.42 17.31
N TYR A 100 -0.89 -5.53 16.59
CA TYR A 100 -1.86 -6.61 16.82
C TYR A 100 -1.24 -7.98 16.57
N MET A 101 -1.84 -9.00 17.18
CA MET A 101 -1.45 -10.40 17.02
C MET A 101 -2.47 -11.12 16.13
N TYR A 102 -2.01 -11.78 15.11
CA TYR A 102 -2.84 -12.53 14.17
C TYR A 102 -2.41 -13.99 14.09
N LYS A 103 -3.37 -14.85 13.80
CA LYS A 103 -3.13 -16.29 13.65
C LYS A 103 -2.60 -16.58 12.25
N VAL A 104 -1.53 -17.37 12.19
CA VAL A 104 -0.93 -17.85 10.95
C VAL A 104 -1.12 -19.35 10.87
N ASP A 105 -1.83 -19.83 9.85
CA ASP A 105 -2.11 -21.24 9.68
C ASP A 105 -0.84 -22.08 9.69
N GLY A 106 -0.81 -23.08 10.60
CA GLY A 106 0.30 -24.00 10.77
C GLY A 106 1.59 -23.42 11.38
N LYS A 107 1.63 -22.10 11.71
CA LYS A 107 2.84 -21.44 12.24
C LYS A 107 2.65 -20.78 13.62
N GLY A 108 1.40 -20.75 14.13
CA GLY A 108 1.11 -20.09 15.40
C GLY A 108 0.69 -18.62 15.21
N PHE A 109 1.23 -17.72 16.03
CA PHE A 109 0.85 -16.30 16.03
C PHE A 109 1.96 -15.43 15.47
N GLY A 110 1.57 -14.44 14.67
CA GLY A 110 2.44 -13.38 14.17
C GLY A 110 2.05 -12.02 14.75
N PHE A 111 3.01 -11.10 14.83
CA PHE A 111 2.77 -9.70 15.18
C PHE A 111 2.89 -8.83 13.94
N LYS A 112 2.03 -7.82 13.84
CA LYS A 112 2.08 -6.82 12.77
C LYS A 112 1.76 -5.44 13.32
N GLU A 113 2.46 -4.45 12.78
CA GLU A 113 2.20 -3.04 13.03
C GLU A 113 1.61 -2.39 11.78
N VAL A 114 0.61 -1.54 11.97
CA VAL A 114 -0.05 -0.79 10.91
C VAL A 114 -0.24 0.66 11.32
N THR A 115 -0.23 1.57 10.36
CA THR A 115 -0.40 2.99 10.61
C THR A 115 -1.85 3.29 11.00
N ALA A 116 -2.08 4.03 12.06
CA ALA A 116 -3.43 4.29 12.59
C ALA A 116 -4.33 5.03 11.60
N SER A 117 -3.77 5.85 10.70
CA SER A 117 -4.54 6.54 9.66
C SER A 117 -5.18 5.61 8.62
N GLN A 118 -4.71 4.37 8.54
CA GLN A 118 -5.23 3.32 7.65
C GLN A 118 -6.13 2.33 8.38
N CYS A 119 -6.45 2.59 9.65
CA CYS A 119 -7.14 1.66 10.52
C CYS A 119 -8.51 2.17 10.90
N TYR A 120 -9.48 1.27 10.87
CA TYR A 120 -10.83 1.47 11.41
C TYR A 120 -11.10 0.41 12.48
N ILE A 121 -11.76 0.80 13.56
CA ILE A 121 -12.11 -0.10 14.64
C ILE A 121 -13.63 -0.18 14.70
N ASN A 122 -14.15 -1.38 14.49
CA ASN A 122 -15.56 -1.70 14.62
C ASN A 122 -15.77 -2.64 15.81
N TYR A 123 -16.69 -2.29 16.67
CA TYR A 123 -17.09 -3.16 17.75
C TYR A 123 -18.14 -4.16 17.25
N SER A 124 -17.90 -5.45 17.50
CA SER A 124 -18.75 -6.54 17.05
C SER A 124 -18.88 -7.61 18.11
N THR A 125 -19.98 -8.36 18.05
CA THR A 125 -20.19 -9.57 18.86
C THR A 125 -19.58 -10.82 18.23
N ASP A 126 -19.10 -10.72 16.99
CA ASP A 126 -18.47 -11.82 16.27
C ASP A 126 -17.09 -12.14 16.86
N SER A 127 -16.52 -13.27 16.41
CA SER A 127 -15.14 -13.60 16.76
C SER A 127 -14.18 -12.52 16.31
N PRO A 128 -13.20 -12.13 17.14
CA PRO A 128 -12.25 -11.08 16.80
C PRO A 128 -11.50 -11.38 15.51
N HIS A 129 -11.55 -10.47 14.55
CA HIS A 129 -10.88 -10.61 13.26
C HIS A 129 -10.51 -9.25 12.68
N ILE A 130 -9.60 -9.27 11.73
CA ILE A 130 -9.23 -8.11 10.91
C ILE A 130 -9.62 -8.39 9.48
N ARG A 131 -10.27 -7.41 8.84
CA ARG A 131 -10.47 -7.36 7.40
C ARG A 131 -9.47 -6.39 6.79
N ILE A 132 -8.76 -6.83 5.78
CA ILE A 132 -7.74 -6.07 5.07
C ILE A 132 -8.24 -5.85 3.66
N ASP A 133 -8.59 -4.62 3.34
CA ASP A 133 -9.10 -4.24 2.03
C ASP A 133 -7.98 -3.58 1.21
N HIS A 134 -7.62 -4.19 0.09
CA HIS A 134 -6.64 -3.66 -0.84
C HIS A 134 -7.35 -2.88 -1.94
N TYR A 135 -7.05 -1.60 -2.03
CA TYR A 135 -7.62 -0.71 -3.04
C TYR A 135 -6.70 -0.58 -4.23
N ASP A 136 -7.28 -0.52 -5.42
CA ASP A 136 -6.57 -0.21 -6.65
C ASP A 136 -7.55 0.31 -7.71
N TYR A 137 -7.05 0.67 -8.87
CA TYR A 137 -7.90 1.06 -9.99
C TYR A 137 -8.85 -0.07 -10.39
N ALA A 138 -10.13 0.26 -10.57
CA ALA A 138 -11.14 -0.69 -11.09
C ALA A 138 -10.81 -1.17 -12.50
N ASN A 139 -10.06 -0.36 -13.27
CA ASN A 139 -9.65 -0.69 -14.64
C ASN A 139 -8.29 -1.39 -14.65
N ASP A 140 -8.23 -2.61 -15.21
CA ASP A 140 -7.01 -3.44 -15.28
C ASP A 140 -5.87 -2.76 -16.03
N PHE A 141 -6.17 -1.99 -17.09
CA PHE A 141 -5.16 -1.26 -17.83
C PHE A 141 -4.51 -0.17 -16.97
N LEU A 142 -5.29 0.57 -16.20
CA LEU A 142 -4.77 1.58 -15.27
C LEU A 142 -3.96 0.93 -14.16
N ARG A 143 -4.40 -0.22 -13.64
CA ARG A 143 -3.67 -1.00 -12.62
C ARG A 143 -2.32 -1.46 -13.15
N TRP A 144 -2.26 -1.96 -14.37
CA TRP A 144 -0.99 -2.32 -15.01
C TRP A 144 -0.08 -1.11 -15.21
N LEU A 145 -0.65 0.02 -15.56
CA LEU A 145 0.09 1.25 -15.86
C LEU A 145 0.66 1.92 -14.59
N PHE A 146 -0.11 1.91 -13.52
CA PHE A 146 0.18 2.54 -12.24
C PHE A 146 0.05 1.54 -11.08
N PRO A 147 0.96 0.58 -10.96
CA PRO A 147 0.88 -0.42 -9.90
C PRO A 147 1.13 0.23 -8.53
N ASN A 148 0.41 -0.27 -7.51
CA ASN A 148 0.59 0.09 -6.10
C ASN A 148 0.38 1.58 -5.77
N VAL A 149 -0.60 2.21 -6.36
CA VAL A 149 -0.89 3.63 -6.12
C VAL A 149 -1.74 3.83 -4.88
N TYR A 150 -2.55 2.86 -4.50
CA TYR A 150 -3.49 2.99 -3.38
C TYR A 150 -3.06 2.21 -2.16
N GLU A 151 -3.49 2.74 -1.01
CA GLU A 151 -3.15 2.19 0.28
C GLU A 151 -4.09 1.05 0.66
N THR A 152 -3.64 0.25 1.62
CA THR A 152 -4.41 -0.84 2.22
C THR A 152 -5.14 -0.31 3.44
N GLU A 153 -6.42 -0.60 3.58
CA GLU A 153 -7.21 -0.32 4.78
C GLU A 153 -7.32 -1.54 5.67
N TYR A 154 -7.25 -1.30 6.97
CA TYR A 154 -7.32 -2.32 8.01
C TYR A 154 -8.56 -2.07 8.87
N ILE A 155 -9.51 -3.00 8.87
CA ILE A 155 -10.75 -2.89 9.61
C ILE A 155 -10.75 -3.96 10.69
N PHE A 156 -10.57 -3.52 11.95
CA PHE A 156 -10.57 -4.39 13.11
C PHE A 156 -11.99 -4.60 13.62
N TYR A 157 -12.40 -5.84 13.78
CA TYR A 157 -13.64 -6.23 14.44
C TYR A 157 -13.29 -6.83 15.79
N ILE A 158 -13.55 -6.08 16.86
CA ILE A 158 -13.19 -6.45 18.23
C ILE A 158 -14.42 -6.37 19.13
N PRO A 159 -14.47 -7.15 20.24
CA PRO A 159 -15.57 -7.07 21.20
C PRO A 159 -15.71 -5.67 21.83
N GLU A 160 -16.90 -5.28 22.21
CA GLU A 160 -17.14 -4.00 22.92
C GLU A 160 -16.37 -3.90 24.24
N THR A 161 -16.04 -5.05 24.84
CA THR A 161 -15.24 -5.13 26.06
C THR A 161 -13.74 -5.07 25.81
N ALA A 162 -13.31 -5.02 24.53
CA ALA A 162 -11.91 -4.93 24.18
C ALA A 162 -11.33 -3.56 24.54
N GLN A 163 -10.09 -3.56 24.97
CA GLN A 163 -9.35 -2.35 25.27
C GLN A 163 -8.31 -2.07 24.19
N VAL A 164 -8.21 -0.81 23.81
CA VAL A 164 -7.09 -0.27 23.02
C VAL A 164 -6.22 0.46 24.02
N ILE A 165 -4.97 0.05 24.15
CA ILE A 165 -4.04 0.60 25.14
C ILE A 165 -3.07 1.55 24.46
N ASP A 166 -2.93 2.75 25.01
CA ASP A 166 -1.92 3.73 24.63
C ASP A 166 -0.63 3.47 25.40
N ASP A 167 0.52 3.46 24.71
CA ASP A 167 1.86 3.35 25.29
C ASP A 167 2.08 2.12 26.21
N PHE A 168 2.02 0.94 25.62
CA PHE A 168 2.32 -0.30 26.32
C PHE A 168 3.85 -0.54 26.43
N THR A 169 4.39 -0.43 27.63
CA THR A 169 5.71 -0.96 27.94
C THR A 169 5.53 -2.39 28.47
N ILE A 170 5.94 -3.38 27.69
CA ILE A 170 5.96 -4.77 28.16
C ILE A 170 7.19 -4.90 29.07
N ASP A 171 6.99 -4.94 30.37
CA ASP A 171 8.02 -5.35 31.32
C ASP A 171 8.08 -6.89 31.30
N PHE A 172 9.10 -7.40 30.64
CA PHE A 172 9.47 -8.82 30.73
C PHE A 172 10.28 -9.02 32.02
N ASN A 173 9.60 -9.17 33.17
CA ASN A 173 10.22 -9.67 34.40
C ASN A 173 9.99 -11.18 34.52
#